data_259512e971bbeeab711fd472f1643387
#
_entry.id   259512e971bbeeab711fd472f1643387
#
_cell.length_a   1.000
_cell.length_b   1.000
_cell.length_c   1.000
_cell.angle_alpha   90.00
_cell.angle_beta   90.00
_cell.angle_gamma   90.00
#
_symmetry.space_group_name_H-M   'P 1'
#
loop_
_entity.id
_entity.type
_entity.pdbx_description
1 polymer ?
#
loop_
_entity_poly.entity_id
_entity_poly.type
_entity_poly.pdbx_seq_one_letter_code
_entity_poly.pdbx_strand_id
1 'polypeptide(L)'
;MPRKLSVTLLLLTASALAQTTAPAPVPAAQPSAEHRPAASGAVNPDLYYRPAPDAMPQDGVPRGETRGPYTLPSQAYPGTQHTYWVYVPAQYDPAAPASLMIYNDGQAFMAPEGDVRAQFVMDNLIYRREIPVMIAVFINPGRRPDQPEPTLRNWGDRDTNRPAEYNTLDDRYARVIVDELLPVLYKEYNISKDPERHGIGGSSSGAIAAFTVAWQRPDQFRKVLSNVGSFTNLRGGDAYPDIIRKSESKPIRVFLVDGRNDNRALSPDGSYDQRRDWFYQNVRMEQALTEKGYDVNYSWGIGRHGQKMLQTVFPEMLRWLWRDHGVSTDPHDTVEQSVNAGKTNQ
;
A
#
# COMPACT_ATOMS: atom_id res chain seq x y z
N MET A 1 -76.18 -38.85 37.67
CA MET A 1 -75.30 -38.54 36.51
C MET A 1 -74.36 -37.47 36.96
N PRO A 2 -73.04 -37.78 37.15
CA PRO A 2 -72.09 -36.74 37.59
C PRO A 2 -71.43 -36.09 36.40
N ARG A 3 -71.31 -34.76 36.41
CA ARG A 3 -70.60 -33.91 35.48
C ARG A 3 -69.11 -34.04 35.73
N LYS A 4 -68.34 -34.35 34.67
CA LYS A 4 -66.86 -34.31 34.64
C LYS A 4 -66.41 -32.88 34.44
N LEU A 5 -65.65 -32.33 35.40
CA LEU A 5 -64.87 -31.12 35.23
C LEU A 5 -63.54 -31.48 34.54
N SER A 6 -63.29 -30.91 33.39
CA SER A 6 -61.97 -30.95 32.76
C SER A 6 -61.19 -29.71 33.20
N VAL A 7 -60.05 -29.94 33.87
CA VAL A 7 -59.08 -28.87 34.21
C VAL A 7 -58.05 -28.82 33.07
N THR A 8 -58.06 -27.71 32.36
CA THR A 8 -57.05 -27.45 31.34
C THR A 8 -55.86 -26.74 32.00
N LEU A 9 -54.73 -27.44 32.03
CA LEU A 9 -53.45 -26.91 32.53
C LEU A 9 -52.77 -26.08 31.42
N LEU A 10 -52.71 -24.74 31.59
CA LEU A 10 -51.96 -23.84 30.72
C LEU A 10 -50.48 -23.86 31.14
N LEU A 11 -49.63 -24.44 30.33
CA LEU A 11 -48.18 -24.36 30.45
C LEU A 11 -47.70 -23.03 29.82
N LEU A 12 -47.34 -22.07 30.65
CA LEU A 12 -46.62 -20.87 30.22
C LEU A 12 -45.14 -21.21 30.07
N THR A 13 -44.68 -21.32 28.84
CA THR A 13 -43.23 -21.37 28.51
C THR A 13 -42.69 -19.93 28.49
N ALA A 14 -41.92 -19.56 29.48
CA ALA A 14 -41.16 -18.32 29.49
C ALA A 14 -39.92 -18.51 28.57
N SER A 15 -39.96 -17.93 27.38
CA SER A 15 -38.77 -17.80 26.51
C SER A 15 -37.88 -16.69 27.07
N ALA A 16 -36.76 -17.06 27.66
CA ALA A 16 -35.71 -16.13 28.04
C ALA A 16 -35.01 -15.65 26.77
N LEU A 17 -35.31 -14.46 26.30
CA LEU A 17 -34.54 -13.74 25.31
C LEU A 17 -33.18 -13.37 25.93
N ALA A 18 -32.13 -14.09 25.53
CA ALA A 18 -30.76 -13.68 25.83
C ALA A 18 -30.48 -12.38 25.08
N GLN A 19 -30.46 -11.28 25.80
CA GLN A 19 -29.94 -10.01 25.29
C GLN A 19 -28.41 -10.17 25.12
N THR A 20 -27.95 -10.35 23.90
CA THR A 20 -26.54 -10.16 23.56
C THR A 20 -26.25 -8.67 23.66
N THR A 21 -25.66 -8.24 24.78
CA THR A 21 -25.09 -6.90 24.88
C THR A 21 -23.96 -6.79 23.90
N ALA A 22 -24.10 -5.89 22.92
CA ALA A 22 -22.99 -5.51 22.04
C ALA A 22 -21.78 -5.10 22.90
N PRO A 23 -20.55 -5.47 22.55
CA PRO A 23 -19.37 -5.03 23.27
C PRO A 23 -19.35 -3.50 23.28
N ALA A 24 -19.05 -2.93 24.44
CA ALA A 24 -18.92 -1.48 24.60
C ALA A 24 -17.87 -0.96 23.61
N PRO A 25 -18.09 0.21 22.98
CA PRO A 25 -17.11 0.78 22.06
C PRO A 25 -15.78 0.94 22.83
N VAL A 26 -14.70 0.39 22.26
CA VAL A 26 -13.35 0.58 22.77
C VAL A 26 -13.09 2.09 22.75
N PRO A 27 -12.71 2.72 23.90
CA PRO A 27 -12.40 4.14 23.91
C PRO A 27 -11.32 4.43 22.87
N ALA A 28 -11.57 5.41 22.00
CA ALA A 28 -10.55 5.88 21.09
C ALA A 28 -9.27 6.17 21.88
N ALA A 29 -8.16 5.54 21.51
CA ALA A 29 -6.87 5.75 22.17
C ALA A 29 -6.57 7.26 22.10
N GLN A 30 -6.70 7.95 23.22
CA GLN A 30 -6.29 9.34 23.29
C GLN A 30 -4.77 9.38 23.10
N PRO A 31 -4.23 10.23 22.21
CA PRO A 31 -2.80 10.42 22.12
C PRO A 31 -2.27 10.81 23.49
N SER A 32 -1.35 10.02 24.03
CA SER A 32 -0.72 10.36 25.31
C SER A 32 -0.07 11.73 25.18
N ALA A 33 -0.28 12.59 26.18
CA ALA A 33 0.23 13.97 26.23
C ALA A 33 1.77 14.07 26.24
N GLU A 34 2.48 12.96 26.05
CA GLU A 34 3.95 12.85 26.16
C GLU A 34 4.73 13.07 24.88
N HIS A 35 4.11 13.51 23.80
CA HIS A 35 4.85 13.79 22.59
C HIS A 35 5.34 15.26 22.55
N ARG A 36 6.36 15.52 23.34
CA ARG A 36 7.22 16.69 23.13
C ARG A 36 8.04 16.49 21.85
N PRO A 37 8.29 17.57 21.06
CA PRO A 37 9.32 17.50 20.04
C PRO A 37 10.61 16.98 20.69
N ALA A 38 11.29 16.06 20.02
CA ALA A 38 12.51 15.46 20.55
C ALA A 38 13.44 16.55 21.04
N ALA A 39 13.81 16.50 22.32
CA ALA A 39 14.77 17.43 22.90
C ALA A 39 16.06 17.35 22.07
N SER A 40 16.75 18.50 21.89
CA SER A 40 18.07 18.54 21.26
C SER A 40 19.00 17.56 21.97
N GLY A 41 19.36 16.44 21.31
CA GLY A 41 20.08 15.31 21.89
C GLY A 41 19.37 13.97 21.87
N ALA A 42 18.08 13.90 21.44
CA ALA A 42 17.39 12.62 21.26
C ALA A 42 18.04 11.82 20.14
N VAL A 43 18.28 10.52 20.40
CA VAL A 43 18.82 9.59 19.41
C VAL A 43 17.88 9.54 18.20
N ASN A 44 18.43 9.67 17.00
CA ASN A 44 17.66 9.52 15.78
C ASN A 44 17.12 8.06 15.69
N PRO A 45 15.80 7.85 15.78
CA PRO A 45 15.24 6.50 15.77
C PRO A 45 15.47 5.77 14.44
N ASP A 46 15.69 6.47 13.35
CA ASP A 46 15.96 5.87 12.04
C ASP A 46 17.28 5.08 12.01
N LEU A 47 18.18 5.32 12.97
CA LEU A 47 19.42 4.55 13.11
C LEU A 47 19.19 3.08 13.51
N TYR A 48 18.02 2.74 14.03
CA TYR A 48 17.66 1.36 14.37
C TYR A 48 17.18 0.53 13.17
N TYR A 49 16.80 1.19 12.07
CA TYR A 49 16.31 0.50 10.88
C TYR A 49 17.45 0.19 9.92
N ARG A 50 17.45 -1.03 9.40
CA ARG A 50 18.42 -1.54 8.43
C ARG A 50 17.67 -2.13 7.23
N PRO A 51 18.28 -2.14 6.04
CA PRO A 51 17.71 -2.90 4.93
C PRO A 51 17.48 -4.36 5.34
N ALA A 52 16.32 -4.90 5.00
CA ALA A 52 16.06 -6.31 5.15
C ALA A 52 17.08 -7.13 4.33
N PRO A 53 17.39 -8.37 4.70
CA PRO A 53 18.25 -9.24 3.91
C PRO A 53 17.79 -9.37 2.46
N ASP A 54 16.48 -9.40 2.24
CA ASP A 54 15.88 -9.46 0.90
C ASP A 54 16.08 -8.18 0.07
N ALA A 55 16.43 -7.06 0.68
CA ALA A 55 16.75 -5.82 -0.02
C ALA A 55 18.23 -5.76 -0.48
N MET A 56 18.94 -6.85 -0.36
CA MET A 56 20.33 -7.00 -0.82
C MET A 56 20.40 -7.99 -1.98
N PRO A 57 21.31 -7.76 -2.95
CA PRO A 57 21.59 -8.76 -3.97
C PRO A 57 21.99 -10.08 -3.34
N GLN A 58 21.44 -11.21 -3.81
CA GLN A 58 21.76 -12.53 -3.36
C GLN A 58 22.41 -13.36 -4.46
N ASP A 59 23.41 -14.18 -4.10
CA ASP A 59 24.11 -15.03 -5.07
C ASP A 59 23.15 -16.08 -5.65
N GLY A 60 23.25 -16.30 -6.97
CA GLY A 60 22.41 -17.28 -7.66
C GLY A 60 20.98 -16.81 -7.96
N VAL A 61 20.56 -15.61 -7.50
CA VAL A 61 19.27 -15.03 -7.84
C VAL A 61 19.38 -14.27 -9.16
N PRO A 62 18.63 -14.69 -10.22
CA PRO A 62 18.60 -13.98 -11.49
C PRO A 62 18.01 -12.57 -11.31
N ARG A 63 18.62 -11.59 -11.95
CA ARG A 63 18.18 -10.20 -11.85
C ARG A 63 17.26 -9.83 -13.00
N GLY A 64 16.19 -9.12 -12.66
CA GLY A 64 15.34 -8.45 -13.64
C GLY A 64 16.03 -7.25 -14.27
N GLU A 65 15.42 -6.75 -15.32
CA GLU A 65 15.85 -5.59 -16.09
C GLU A 65 14.93 -4.39 -15.79
N THR A 66 15.52 -3.21 -15.58
CA THR A 66 14.76 -1.96 -15.51
C THR A 66 14.92 -1.18 -16.81
N ARG A 67 13.81 -0.96 -17.50
CA ARG A 67 13.71 -0.27 -18.79
C ARG A 67 13.20 1.14 -18.61
N GLY A 68 13.69 2.06 -19.41
CA GLY A 68 13.35 3.48 -19.34
C GLY A 68 14.57 4.36 -19.12
N PRO A 69 14.42 5.65 -18.81
CA PRO A 69 13.14 6.33 -18.54
C PRO A 69 12.25 6.46 -19.77
N TYR A 70 10.94 6.37 -19.57
CA TYR A 70 9.92 6.67 -20.56
C TYR A 70 9.13 7.91 -20.15
N THR A 71 8.56 8.62 -21.12
CA THR A 71 7.73 9.79 -20.90
C THR A 71 6.28 9.48 -21.25
N LEU A 72 5.36 9.79 -20.33
CA LEU A 72 3.92 9.68 -20.52
C LEU A 72 3.29 11.08 -20.45
N PRO A 73 2.91 11.70 -21.58
CA PRO A 73 2.12 12.94 -21.57
C PRO A 73 0.75 12.69 -20.97
N SER A 74 0.28 13.62 -20.11
CA SER A 74 -1.00 13.45 -19.43
C SER A 74 -2.11 14.27 -20.07
N GLN A 75 -3.26 13.65 -20.27
CA GLN A 75 -4.52 14.31 -20.62
C GLN A 75 -5.34 14.66 -19.37
N ALA A 76 -5.23 13.85 -18.30
CA ALA A 76 -5.88 14.14 -17.03
C ALA A 76 -5.31 15.41 -16.36
N TYR A 77 -4.04 15.73 -16.64
CA TYR A 77 -3.35 16.97 -16.22
C TYR A 77 -2.70 17.63 -17.44
N PRO A 78 -3.45 18.35 -18.28
CA PRO A 78 -2.95 18.91 -19.54
C PRO A 78 -1.69 19.77 -19.34
N GLY A 79 -0.71 19.60 -20.23
CA GLY A 79 0.57 20.30 -20.18
C GLY A 79 1.60 19.70 -19.22
N THR A 80 1.27 18.58 -18.57
CA THR A 80 2.23 17.82 -17.76
C THR A 80 2.60 16.49 -18.42
N GLN A 81 3.68 15.91 -17.96
CA GLN A 81 4.16 14.60 -18.36
C GLN A 81 4.71 13.86 -17.13
N HIS A 82 4.60 12.53 -17.14
CA HIS A 82 5.16 11.65 -16.10
C HIS A 82 6.38 10.93 -16.67
N THR A 83 7.41 10.77 -15.86
CA THR A 83 8.54 9.88 -16.17
C THR A 83 8.32 8.56 -15.45
N TYR A 84 8.51 7.45 -16.16
CA TYR A 84 8.37 6.13 -15.57
C TYR A 84 9.40 5.14 -16.08
N TRP A 85 9.63 4.11 -15.30
CA TRP A 85 10.48 2.95 -15.62
C TRP A 85 9.68 1.68 -15.41
N VAL A 86 10.03 0.64 -16.15
CA VAL A 86 9.41 -0.68 -16.06
C VAL A 86 10.47 -1.69 -15.66
N TYR A 87 10.30 -2.31 -14.51
CA TYR A 87 11.09 -3.47 -14.10
C TYR A 87 10.41 -4.73 -14.59
N VAL A 88 11.19 -5.57 -15.30
CA VAL A 88 10.76 -6.87 -15.82
C VAL A 88 11.60 -7.94 -15.12
N PRO A 89 11.01 -8.82 -14.30
CA PRO A 89 11.78 -9.86 -13.61
C PRO A 89 12.35 -10.88 -14.59
N ALA A 90 13.46 -11.50 -14.23
CA ALA A 90 14.10 -12.52 -15.06
C ALA A 90 13.19 -13.73 -15.38
N GLN A 91 12.20 -13.98 -14.52
CA GLN A 91 11.22 -15.08 -14.69
C GLN A 91 10.02 -14.69 -15.56
N TYR A 92 9.97 -13.48 -16.11
CA TYR A 92 8.86 -13.07 -16.96
C TYR A 92 8.79 -13.88 -18.24
N ASP A 93 7.63 -14.50 -18.48
CA ASP A 93 7.30 -15.20 -19.72
C ASP A 93 6.16 -14.44 -20.42
N PRO A 94 6.35 -13.93 -21.64
CA PRO A 94 5.26 -13.27 -22.38
C PRO A 94 4.08 -14.19 -22.72
N ALA A 95 4.23 -15.50 -22.64
CA ALA A 95 3.14 -16.45 -22.83
C ALA A 95 2.20 -16.54 -21.59
N ALA A 96 2.66 -16.13 -20.41
CA ALA A 96 1.91 -16.16 -19.17
C ALA A 96 1.65 -14.75 -18.63
N PRO A 97 0.40 -14.41 -18.21
CA PRO A 97 0.11 -13.06 -17.71
C PRO A 97 0.77 -12.81 -16.36
N ALA A 98 1.64 -11.79 -16.29
CA ALA A 98 2.29 -11.35 -15.05
C ALA A 98 1.35 -10.54 -14.15
N SER A 99 1.63 -10.49 -12.86
CA SER A 99 1.03 -9.50 -11.94
C SER A 99 1.64 -8.12 -12.17
N LEU A 100 1.03 -7.09 -11.59
CA LEU A 100 1.49 -5.70 -11.72
C LEU A 100 1.60 -5.04 -10.34
N MET A 101 2.70 -4.31 -10.14
CA MET A 101 2.85 -3.41 -8.99
C MET A 101 3.32 -2.03 -9.49
N ILE A 102 2.62 -0.96 -9.09
CA ILE A 102 3.00 0.41 -9.42
C ILE A 102 3.51 1.10 -8.15
N TYR A 103 4.63 1.81 -8.26
CA TYR A 103 5.21 2.59 -7.18
C TYR A 103 5.23 4.07 -7.56
N ASN A 104 4.48 4.87 -6.81
CA ASN A 104 4.53 6.33 -6.87
C ASN A 104 5.84 6.85 -6.30
N ASP A 105 6.33 7.99 -6.78
CA ASP A 105 7.69 8.50 -6.50
C ASP A 105 8.76 7.45 -6.87
N GLY A 106 8.66 6.92 -8.09
CA GLY A 106 9.34 5.73 -8.55
C GLY A 106 10.86 5.72 -8.31
N GLN A 107 11.54 6.87 -8.51
CA GLN A 107 12.98 6.99 -8.27
C GLN A 107 13.37 6.63 -6.83
N ALA A 108 12.49 6.87 -5.84
CA ALA A 108 12.77 6.58 -4.44
C ALA A 108 12.64 5.07 -4.10
N PHE A 109 11.82 4.34 -4.87
CA PHE A 109 11.66 2.90 -4.68
C PHE A 109 12.72 2.10 -5.45
N MET A 110 13.13 2.57 -6.64
CA MET A 110 14.02 1.82 -7.53
C MET A 110 15.52 2.06 -7.30
N ALA A 111 15.92 3.05 -6.53
CA ALA A 111 17.32 3.40 -6.35
C ALA A 111 18.13 2.27 -5.69
N PRO A 112 19.21 1.76 -6.32
CA PRO A 112 19.99 0.64 -5.80
C PRO A 112 20.68 0.95 -4.46
N GLU A 113 21.09 2.20 -4.25
CA GLU A 113 21.66 2.70 -2.98
C GLU A 113 20.61 3.35 -2.08
N GLY A 114 19.34 3.37 -2.49
CA GLY A 114 18.22 3.90 -1.72
C GLY A 114 17.86 3.02 -0.53
N ASP A 115 16.84 3.44 0.18
CA ASP A 115 16.36 2.70 1.35
C ASP A 115 15.57 1.45 0.93
N VAL A 116 14.68 1.52 -0.06
CA VAL A 116 13.73 0.45 -0.40
C VAL A 116 14.33 -0.63 -1.29
N ARG A 117 15.04 -0.25 -2.35
CA ARG A 117 15.71 -1.17 -3.29
C ARG A 117 14.76 -2.22 -3.86
N ALA A 118 13.61 -1.78 -4.34
CA ALA A 118 12.49 -2.65 -4.69
C ALA A 118 12.85 -3.75 -5.70
N GLN A 119 13.75 -3.49 -6.65
CA GLN A 119 14.17 -4.49 -7.64
C GLN A 119 14.84 -5.69 -6.97
N PHE A 120 15.75 -5.47 -5.99
CA PHE A 120 16.41 -6.58 -5.29
C PHE A 120 15.43 -7.39 -4.47
N VAL A 121 14.49 -6.71 -3.79
CA VAL A 121 13.45 -7.41 -3.04
C VAL A 121 12.58 -8.25 -3.98
N MET A 122 12.18 -7.69 -5.12
CA MET A 122 11.35 -8.41 -6.08
C MET A 122 12.11 -9.57 -6.73
N ASP A 123 13.38 -9.39 -7.12
CA ASP A 123 14.24 -10.47 -7.63
C ASP A 123 14.25 -11.66 -6.65
N ASN A 124 14.53 -11.37 -5.37
CA ASN A 124 14.66 -12.40 -4.34
C ASN A 124 13.33 -13.11 -4.04
N LEU A 125 12.23 -12.36 -3.89
CA LEU A 125 10.93 -12.93 -3.54
C LEU A 125 10.30 -13.69 -4.71
N ILE A 126 10.42 -13.20 -5.94
CA ILE A 126 9.93 -13.91 -7.15
C ILE A 126 10.73 -15.19 -7.36
N TYR A 127 12.06 -15.15 -7.21
CA TYR A 127 12.89 -16.34 -7.34
C TYR A 127 12.52 -17.44 -6.35
N ARG A 128 12.22 -17.06 -5.11
CA ARG A 128 11.76 -18.00 -4.08
C ARG A 128 10.27 -18.34 -4.15
N ARG A 129 9.56 -17.79 -5.15
CA ARG A 129 8.10 -17.97 -5.34
C ARG A 129 7.24 -17.51 -4.14
N GLU A 130 7.73 -16.59 -3.36
CA GLU A 130 7.02 -15.99 -2.22
C GLU A 130 6.02 -14.92 -2.67
N ILE A 131 6.23 -14.35 -3.86
CA ILE A 131 5.30 -13.49 -4.58
C ILE A 131 5.22 -13.93 -6.05
N PRO A 132 4.15 -13.58 -6.79
CA PRO A 132 4.01 -13.94 -8.19
C PRO A 132 5.08 -13.31 -9.07
N VAL A 133 5.29 -13.88 -10.26
CA VAL A 133 5.99 -13.18 -11.35
C VAL A 133 5.26 -11.88 -11.61
N MET A 134 5.96 -10.75 -11.46
CA MET A 134 5.35 -9.43 -11.37
C MET A 134 6.18 -8.38 -12.10
N ILE A 135 5.56 -7.66 -13.02
CA ILE A 135 6.11 -6.44 -13.58
C ILE A 135 5.90 -5.30 -12.59
N ALA A 136 6.94 -4.50 -12.34
CA ALA A 136 6.80 -3.29 -11.55
C ALA A 136 6.98 -2.04 -12.42
N VAL A 137 6.19 -1.01 -12.11
CA VAL A 137 6.32 0.31 -12.73
C VAL A 137 6.66 1.33 -11.65
N PHE A 138 7.73 2.06 -11.90
CA PHE A 138 8.19 3.15 -11.05
C PHE A 138 7.84 4.46 -11.75
N ILE A 139 6.84 5.17 -11.23
CA ILE A 139 6.34 6.40 -11.86
C ILE A 139 6.56 7.62 -10.96
N ASN A 140 7.10 8.68 -11.55
CA ASN A 140 7.23 9.97 -10.89
C ASN A 140 5.97 10.82 -11.06
N PRO A 141 5.73 11.81 -10.17
CA PRO A 141 4.62 12.73 -10.33
C PRO A 141 4.76 13.53 -11.64
N GLY A 142 3.63 14.00 -12.12
CA GLY A 142 3.58 14.84 -13.31
C GLY A 142 4.34 16.16 -13.14
N ARG A 143 4.98 16.60 -14.20
CA ARG A 143 5.69 17.87 -14.27
C ARG A 143 5.52 18.50 -15.65
N ARG A 144 5.66 19.80 -15.75
CA ARG A 144 5.81 20.43 -17.08
C ARG A 144 7.16 20.07 -17.67
N PRO A 145 7.31 20.07 -18.99
CA PRO A 145 8.59 19.72 -19.65
C PRO A 145 9.79 20.60 -19.23
N ASP A 146 9.53 21.84 -18.80
CA ASP A 146 10.55 22.82 -18.33
C ASP A 146 10.92 22.66 -16.85
N GLN A 147 10.21 21.83 -16.10
CA GLN A 147 10.50 21.58 -14.68
C GLN A 147 11.51 20.43 -14.51
N PRO A 148 12.34 20.47 -13.45
CA PRO A 148 13.31 19.42 -13.19
C PRO A 148 12.64 18.09 -12.86
N GLU A 149 13.34 17.01 -13.16
CA GLU A 149 12.94 15.66 -12.77
C GLU A 149 13.09 15.48 -11.24
N PRO A 150 12.15 14.85 -10.53
CA PRO A 150 12.32 14.48 -9.13
C PRO A 150 13.57 13.61 -8.90
N THR A 151 14.20 13.77 -7.76
CA THR A 151 15.38 13.00 -7.35
C THR A 151 15.17 12.38 -5.97
N LEU A 152 16.09 11.52 -5.52
CA LEU A 152 16.03 10.93 -4.17
C LEU A 152 16.03 11.97 -3.04
N ARG A 153 16.58 13.16 -3.29
CA ARG A 153 16.68 14.23 -2.30
C ARG A 153 15.62 15.32 -2.48
N ASN A 154 15.05 15.39 -3.67
CA ASN A 154 14.00 16.33 -4.02
C ASN A 154 12.86 15.56 -4.69
N TRP A 155 11.80 15.28 -3.95
CA TRP A 155 10.64 14.54 -4.44
C TRP A 155 9.70 15.41 -5.29
N GLY A 156 10.13 16.64 -5.61
CA GLY A 156 9.44 17.50 -6.55
C GLY A 156 8.21 18.23 -5.99
N ASP A 157 8.04 18.32 -4.68
CA ASP A 157 6.87 18.99 -4.08
C ASP A 157 6.70 20.45 -4.51
N ARG A 158 7.80 21.15 -4.84
CA ARG A 158 7.79 22.54 -5.27
C ARG A 158 7.83 22.71 -6.78
N ASP A 159 8.46 21.77 -7.46
CA ASP A 159 8.86 21.88 -8.86
C ASP A 159 8.05 20.98 -9.79
N THR A 160 7.06 20.25 -9.23
CA THR A 160 6.22 19.32 -9.98
C THR A 160 4.75 19.49 -9.63
N ASN A 161 3.91 18.73 -10.30
CA ASN A 161 2.48 18.68 -10.00
C ASN A 161 2.12 17.77 -8.81
N ARG A 162 3.13 17.18 -8.14
CA ARG A 162 2.98 16.16 -7.09
C ARG A 162 1.93 16.51 -6.02
N PRO A 163 1.92 17.69 -5.40
CA PRO A 163 0.91 18.00 -4.39
C PRO A 163 -0.51 18.02 -4.93
N ALA A 164 -0.69 18.45 -6.19
CA ALA A 164 -2.00 18.51 -6.83
C ALA A 164 -2.48 17.12 -7.26
N GLU A 165 -1.60 16.28 -7.78
CA GLU A 165 -1.94 14.93 -8.21
C GLU A 165 -2.17 13.98 -7.04
N TYR A 166 -1.21 13.97 -6.10
CA TYR A 166 -1.15 12.92 -5.08
C TYR A 166 -2.05 13.18 -3.88
N ASN A 167 -2.27 14.44 -3.50
CA ASN A 167 -3.06 14.76 -2.31
C ASN A 167 -4.54 15.10 -2.61
N THR A 168 -4.96 15.06 -3.88
CA THR A 168 -6.35 15.29 -4.26
C THR A 168 -7.12 13.97 -4.21
N LEU A 169 -8.32 13.97 -3.62
CA LEU A 169 -9.09 12.75 -3.39
C LEU A 169 -10.02 12.38 -4.56
N ASP A 170 -9.95 13.11 -5.67
CA ASP A 170 -10.71 12.82 -6.87
C ASP A 170 -10.08 11.71 -7.73
N ASP A 171 -10.72 11.39 -8.86
CA ASP A 171 -10.32 10.32 -9.76
C ASP A 171 -9.23 10.69 -10.78
N ARG A 172 -8.77 11.96 -10.82
CA ARG A 172 -7.89 12.44 -11.90
C ARG A 172 -6.57 11.68 -11.96
N TYR A 173 -5.92 11.45 -10.81
CA TYR A 173 -4.70 10.66 -10.81
C TYR A 173 -4.97 9.17 -11.14
N ALA A 174 -6.11 8.65 -10.72
CA ALA A 174 -6.50 7.29 -11.13
C ALA A 174 -6.65 7.17 -12.66
N ARG A 175 -7.11 8.23 -13.34
CA ARG A 175 -7.16 8.26 -14.82
C ARG A 175 -5.77 8.25 -15.45
N VAL A 176 -4.79 8.97 -14.88
CA VAL A 176 -3.39 8.85 -15.36
C VAL A 176 -2.94 7.40 -15.35
N ILE A 177 -3.18 6.71 -14.23
CA ILE A 177 -2.74 5.32 -14.08
C ILE A 177 -3.54 4.37 -14.99
N VAL A 178 -4.86 4.46 -14.96
CA VAL A 178 -5.74 3.47 -15.60
C VAL A 178 -5.97 3.74 -17.08
N ASP A 179 -6.18 5.00 -17.44
CA ASP A 179 -6.60 5.35 -18.80
C ASP A 179 -5.41 5.77 -19.69
N GLU A 180 -4.28 6.17 -19.09
CA GLU A 180 -3.09 6.60 -19.83
C GLU A 180 -1.93 5.60 -19.73
N LEU A 181 -1.55 5.15 -18.53
CA LEU A 181 -0.40 4.27 -18.32
C LEU A 181 -0.72 2.80 -18.65
N LEU A 182 -1.79 2.21 -18.10
CA LEU A 182 -2.11 0.79 -18.31
C LEU A 182 -2.23 0.40 -19.79
N PRO A 183 -2.88 1.22 -20.68
CA PRO A 183 -2.94 0.88 -22.10
C PRO A 183 -1.58 0.77 -22.79
N VAL A 184 -0.60 1.58 -22.37
CA VAL A 184 0.79 1.51 -22.88
C VAL A 184 1.44 0.21 -22.42
N LEU A 185 1.30 -0.12 -21.13
CA LEU A 185 1.89 -1.33 -20.57
C LEU A 185 1.31 -2.60 -21.18
N TYR A 186 -0.01 -2.68 -21.41
CA TYR A 186 -0.66 -3.84 -22.02
C TYR A 186 -0.28 -4.09 -23.49
N LYS A 187 0.23 -3.08 -24.21
CA LYS A 187 0.78 -3.25 -25.56
C LYS A 187 2.14 -3.92 -25.55
N GLU A 188 2.94 -3.65 -24.53
CA GLU A 188 4.33 -4.07 -24.44
C GLU A 188 4.51 -5.37 -23.64
N TYR A 189 3.60 -5.65 -22.71
CA TYR A 189 3.73 -6.74 -21.76
C TYR A 189 2.43 -7.51 -21.59
N ASN A 190 2.53 -8.83 -21.45
CA ASN A 190 1.40 -9.67 -21.05
C ASN A 190 1.18 -9.53 -19.54
N ILE A 191 0.39 -8.55 -19.15
CA ILE A 191 -0.02 -8.29 -17.77
C ILE A 191 -1.45 -8.77 -17.59
N SER A 192 -1.74 -9.44 -16.48
CA SER A 192 -3.09 -9.84 -16.09
C SER A 192 -4.02 -8.63 -16.05
N LYS A 193 -5.27 -8.79 -16.44
CA LYS A 193 -6.32 -7.77 -16.28
C LYS A 193 -7.17 -7.99 -15.04
N ASP A 194 -6.86 -9.02 -14.27
CA ASP A 194 -7.52 -9.30 -13.00
C ASP A 194 -7.08 -8.27 -11.95
N PRO A 195 -7.99 -7.48 -11.35
CA PRO A 195 -7.65 -6.49 -10.34
C PRO A 195 -7.02 -7.10 -9.07
N GLU A 196 -7.26 -8.38 -8.78
CA GLU A 196 -6.56 -9.10 -7.70
C GLU A 196 -5.06 -9.28 -7.96
N ARG A 197 -4.65 -9.13 -9.19
CA ARG A 197 -3.24 -9.21 -9.61
C ARG A 197 -2.58 -7.84 -9.81
N HIS A 198 -3.26 -6.76 -9.38
CA HIS A 198 -2.73 -5.40 -9.45
C HIS A 198 -2.57 -4.79 -8.06
N GLY A 199 -1.38 -4.25 -7.81
CA GLY A 199 -1.05 -3.48 -6.63
C GLY A 199 -0.53 -2.09 -6.98
N ILE A 200 -0.69 -1.16 -6.05
CA ILE A 200 -0.15 0.19 -6.14
C ILE A 200 0.35 0.63 -4.78
N GLY A 201 1.47 1.33 -4.73
CA GLY A 201 2.07 1.77 -3.48
C GLY A 201 2.82 3.08 -3.58
N GLY A 202 3.18 3.60 -2.43
CA GLY A 202 3.95 4.83 -2.33
C GLY A 202 4.29 5.22 -0.90
N SER A 203 4.96 6.34 -0.78
CA SER A 203 5.30 6.95 0.51
C SER A 203 4.72 8.35 0.61
N SER A 204 4.26 8.75 1.82
CA SER A 204 3.75 10.09 2.08
C SER A 204 2.58 10.45 1.14
N SER A 205 2.68 11.52 0.38
CA SER A 205 1.69 11.87 -0.65
C SER A 205 1.53 10.75 -1.70
N GLY A 206 2.60 10.03 -2.05
CA GLY A 206 2.51 8.88 -2.95
C GLY A 206 1.67 7.72 -2.37
N ALA A 207 1.63 7.58 -1.04
CA ALA A 207 0.83 6.55 -0.38
C ALA A 207 -0.67 6.88 -0.38
N ILE A 208 -1.05 8.13 -0.07
CA ILE A 208 -2.47 8.52 -0.19
C ILE A 208 -2.92 8.48 -1.65
N ALA A 209 -2.07 8.83 -2.62
CA ALA A 209 -2.37 8.69 -4.04
C ALA A 209 -2.63 7.22 -4.42
N ALA A 210 -1.80 6.29 -3.94
CA ALA A 210 -1.99 4.85 -4.16
C ALA A 210 -3.33 4.36 -3.59
N PHE A 211 -3.65 4.77 -2.35
CA PHE A 211 -4.94 4.46 -1.76
C PHE A 211 -6.09 5.06 -2.57
N THR A 212 -5.97 6.32 -3.00
CA THR A 212 -7.00 7.00 -3.81
C THR A 212 -7.24 6.29 -5.13
N VAL A 213 -6.19 5.84 -5.83
CA VAL A 213 -6.34 5.06 -7.06
C VAL A 213 -7.15 3.79 -6.82
N ALA A 214 -6.78 2.98 -5.83
CA ALA A 214 -7.51 1.75 -5.50
C ALA A 214 -8.94 2.05 -4.99
N TRP A 215 -9.14 3.13 -4.24
CA TRP A 215 -10.45 3.57 -3.78
C TRP A 215 -11.39 3.97 -4.92
N GLN A 216 -10.88 4.71 -5.89
CA GLN A 216 -11.65 5.18 -7.05
C GLN A 216 -11.84 4.08 -8.11
N ARG A 217 -10.85 3.18 -8.25
CA ARG A 217 -10.82 2.14 -9.28
C ARG A 217 -10.54 0.73 -8.71
N PRO A 218 -11.40 0.24 -7.78
CA PRO A 218 -11.27 -1.12 -7.23
C PRO A 218 -11.51 -2.22 -8.27
N ASP A 219 -12.04 -1.86 -9.43
CA ASP A 219 -12.14 -2.67 -10.64
C ASP A 219 -10.80 -2.88 -11.34
N GLN A 220 -9.76 -2.10 -10.97
CA GLN A 220 -8.43 -2.17 -11.54
C GLN A 220 -7.35 -2.49 -10.51
N PHE A 221 -7.44 -1.99 -9.29
CA PHE A 221 -6.42 -2.16 -8.24
C PHE A 221 -7.06 -2.59 -6.93
N ARG A 222 -6.55 -3.69 -6.35
CA ARG A 222 -7.06 -4.24 -5.08
C ARG A 222 -6.01 -4.38 -3.99
N LYS A 223 -4.74 -4.09 -4.25
CA LYS A 223 -3.66 -4.18 -3.27
C LYS A 223 -2.98 -2.83 -3.11
N VAL A 224 -2.91 -2.34 -1.87
CA VAL A 224 -2.34 -1.03 -1.54
C VAL A 224 -1.21 -1.16 -0.53
N LEU A 225 -0.04 -0.63 -0.89
CA LEU A 225 1.10 -0.44 -0.01
C LEU A 225 1.19 1.03 0.38
N SER A 226 1.03 1.33 1.67
CA SER A 226 1.06 2.69 2.21
C SER A 226 2.16 2.85 3.24
N ASN A 227 3.17 3.65 2.94
CA ASN A 227 4.22 4.01 3.87
C ASN A 227 4.10 5.49 4.25
N VAL A 228 4.05 5.79 5.55
CA VAL A 228 3.92 7.15 6.13
C VAL A 228 2.87 8.01 5.41
N GLY A 229 1.69 7.42 5.16
CA GLY A 229 0.66 7.99 4.29
C GLY A 229 0.18 9.37 4.73
N SER A 230 0.09 10.31 3.79
CA SER A 230 -0.38 11.69 4.04
C SER A 230 -1.90 11.78 4.19
N PHE A 231 -2.49 10.92 5.04
CA PHE A 231 -3.93 10.98 5.38
C PHE A 231 -4.25 12.16 6.31
N THR A 232 -3.53 13.23 6.16
CA THR A 232 -3.64 14.48 6.92
C THR A 232 -4.44 15.53 6.16
N ASN A 233 -4.69 16.68 6.78
CA ASN A 233 -5.46 17.76 6.16
C ASN A 233 -4.70 18.60 5.12
N LEU A 234 -3.66 18.07 4.48
CA LEU A 234 -2.92 18.79 3.42
C LEU A 234 -3.84 19.24 2.28
N ARG A 235 -4.71 18.32 1.82
CA ARG A 235 -5.80 18.57 0.86
C ARG A 235 -7.04 17.76 1.21
N GLY A 236 -7.35 17.64 2.52
CA GLY A 236 -8.51 16.93 3.00
C GLY A 236 -8.34 15.41 3.14
N GLY A 237 -7.10 14.89 3.15
CA GLY A 237 -6.82 13.47 3.32
C GLY A 237 -7.31 12.90 4.66
N ASP A 238 -7.41 13.75 5.69
CA ASP A 238 -7.95 13.43 7.00
C ASP A 238 -9.46 13.07 6.99
N ALA A 239 -10.14 13.27 5.84
CA ALA A 239 -11.52 12.84 5.64
C ALA A 239 -11.65 11.33 5.32
N TYR A 240 -10.59 10.65 4.89
CA TYR A 240 -10.68 9.24 4.48
C TYR A 240 -11.23 8.29 5.55
N PRO A 241 -10.85 8.36 6.83
CA PRO A 241 -11.43 7.49 7.84
C PRO A 241 -12.95 7.60 7.92
N ASP A 242 -13.49 8.82 7.76
CA ASP A 242 -14.94 9.04 7.79
C ASP A 242 -15.62 8.66 6.46
N ILE A 243 -14.94 8.86 5.33
CA ILE A 243 -15.40 8.38 4.01
C ILE A 243 -15.53 6.85 4.03
N ILE A 244 -14.51 6.13 4.54
CA ILE A 244 -14.51 4.67 4.65
C ILE A 244 -15.69 4.19 5.49
N ARG A 245 -15.90 4.78 6.67
CA ARG A 245 -17.01 4.40 7.58
C ARG A 245 -18.38 4.59 6.96
N LYS A 246 -18.55 5.63 6.14
CA LYS A 246 -19.83 5.99 5.50
C LYS A 246 -20.08 5.28 4.17
N SER A 247 -19.05 4.68 3.58
CA SER A 247 -19.16 4.00 2.28
C SER A 247 -19.42 2.50 2.45
N GLU A 248 -19.93 1.86 1.40
CA GLU A 248 -19.88 0.41 1.28
C GLU A 248 -18.44 -0.06 1.18
N SER A 249 -18.15 -1.24 1.72
CA SER A 249 -16.81 -1.81 1.69
C SER A 249 -16.41 -2.17 0.26
N LYS A 250 -15.20 -1.83 -0.11
CA LYS A 250 -14.60 -2.12 -1.42
C LYS A 250 -13.64 -3.30 -1.31
N PRO A 251 -13.45 -4.10 -2.36
CA PRO A 251 -12.59 -5.28 -2.30
C PRO A 251 -11.10 -4.87 -2.42
N ILE A 252 -10.61 -4.09 -1.49
CA ILE A 252 -9.21 -3.65 -1.45
C ILE A 252 -8.52 -4.17 -0.18
N ARG A 253 -7.27 -4.56 -0.34
CA ARG A 253 -6.35 -5.00 0.73
C ARG A 253 -5.31 -3.91 0.95
N VAL A 254 -5.04 -3.55 2.20
CA VAL A 254 -4.16 -2.42 2.52
C VAL A 254 -3.13 -2.83 3.56
N PHE A 255 -1.85 -2.52 3.30
CA PHE A 255 -0.80 -2.59 4.31
C PHE A 255 -0.31 -1.18 4.62
N LEU A 256 -0.37 -0.80 5.91
CA LEU A 256 0.04 0.52 6.41
C LEU A 256 1.35 0.42 7.19
N VAL A 257 2.29 1.33 6.95
CA VAL A 257 3.51 1.47 7.75
C VAL A 257 3.66 2.90 8.20
N ASP A 258 3.92 3.11 9.49
CA ASP A 258 4.25 4.43 10.02
C ASP A 258 5.01 4.34 11.35
N GLY A 259 5.65 5.43 11.74
CA GLY A 259 6.42 5.55 12.97
C GLY A 259 5.93 6.68 13.87
N ARG A 260 6.01 6.44 15.19
CA ARG A 260 5.57 7.41 16.22
C ARG A 260 6.29 8.76 16.17
N ASN A 261 7.46 8.84 15.52
CA ASN A 261 8.21 10.07 15.35
C ASN A 261 8.01 10.71 13.96
N ASP A 262 6.93 10.35 13.27
CA ASP A 262 6.54 10.99 12.03
C ASP A 262 6.14 12.47 12.24
N ASN A 263 5.92 13.18 11.16
CA ASN A 263 5.62 14.61 11.13
C ASN A 263 4.38 14.95 11.96
N ARG A 264 4.51 16.03 12.71
CA ARG A 264 3.43 16.70 13.43
C ARG A 264 3.49 18.18 13.15
N ALA A 265 2.70 18.65 12.20
CA ALA A 265 2.60 20.06 11.95
C ALA A 265 1.64 20.70 12.96
N LEU A 266 2.10 21.73 13.63
CA LEU A 266 1.26 22.51 14.53
C LEU A 266 0.30 23.41 13.75
N SER A 267 -0.79 23.81 14.37
CA SER A 267 -1.66 24.87 13.88
C SER A 267 -0.90 26.21 13.83
N PRO A 268 -1.37 27.24 13.08
CA PRO A 268 -0.71 28.53 12.98
C PRO A 268 -0.50 29.24 14.34
N ASP A 269 -1.33 28.94 15.32
CA ASP A 269 -1.23 29.44 16.70
C ASP A 269 -0.26 28.63 17.58
N GLY A 270 0.40 27.62 17.02
CA GLY A 270 1.32 26.73 17.73
C GLY A 270 0.64 25.59 18.49
N SER A 271 -0.69 25.47 18.45
CA SER A 271 -1.42 24.37 19.09
C SER A 271 -1.28 23.06 18.33
N TYR A 272 -1.44 21.94 19.04
CA TYR A 272 -1.50 20.63 18.42
C TYR A 272 -2.80 20.43 17.63
N ASP A 273 -2.68 20.07 16.35
CA ASP A 273 -3.80 19.70 15.50
C ASP A 273 -3.63 18.24 15.06
N GLN A 274 -4.46 17.34 15.59
CA GLN A 274 -4.42 15.92 15.26
C GLN A 274 -4.60 15.62 13.76
N ARG A 275 -5.25 16.51 13.01
CA ARG A 275 -5.42 16.37 11.55
C ARG A 275 -4.10 16.56 10.79
N ARG A 276 -3.07 17.07 11.47
CA ARG A 276 -1.72 17.33 10.95
C ARG A 276 -0.67 16.40 11.57
N ASP A 277 -1.09 15.37 12.29
CA ASP A 277 -0.25 14.32 12.87
C ASP A 277 -0.34 13.07 11.97
N TRP A 278 0.73 12.76 11.24
CA TRP A 278 0.75 11.65 10.29
C TRP A 278 0.50 10.32 10.96
N PHE A 279 1.24 10.01 12.03
CA PHE A 279 1.08 8.73 12.73
C PHE A 279 -0.34 8.55 13.26
N TYR A 280 -0.90 9.58 13.89
CA TYR A 280 -2.28 9.54 14.38
C TYR A 280 -3.29 9.30 13.25
N GLN A 281 -3.11 9.96 12.09
CA GLN A 281 -4.02 9.79 10.97
C GLN A 281 -3.88 8.42 10.30
N ASN A 282 -2.68 7.83 10.25
CA ASN A 282 -2.49 6.46 9.78
C ASN A 282 -3.15 5.44 10.71
N VAL A 283 -3.09 5.64 12.03
CA VAL A 283 -3.83 4.82 13.01
C VAL A 283 -5.35 4.96 12.80
N ARG A 284 -5.87 6.18 12.56
CA ARG A 284 -7.29 6.36 12.22
C ARG A 284 -7.70 5.65 10.93
N MET A 285 -6.83 5.62 9.94
CA MET A 285 -7.06 4.87 8.69
C MET A 285 -7.19 3.38 8.98
N GLU A 286 -6.25 2.80 9.73
CA GLU A 286 -6.28 1.39 10.13
C GLU A 286 -7.58 1.07 10.88
N GLN A 287 -7.94 1.87 11.88
CA GLN A 287 -9.17 1.69 12.64
C GLN A 287 -10.42 1.70 11.74
N ALA A 288 -10.54 2.68 10.83
CA ALA A 288 -11.68 2.78 9.93
C ALA A 288 -11.79 1.58 8.98
N LEU A 289 -10.64 1.11 8.46
CA LEU A 289 -10.58 -0.07 7.61
C LEU A 289 -10.97 -1.33 8.39
N THR A 290 -10.44 -1.52 9.60
CA THR A 290 -10.77 -2.65 10.47
C THR A 290 -12.24 -2.66 10.87
N GLU A 291 -12.79 -1.53 11.27
CA GLU A 291 -14.22 -1.37 11.62
C GLU A 291 -15.16 -1.76 10.47
N LYS A 292 -14.72 -1.55 9.23
CA LYS A 292 -15.48 -1.87 8.02
C LYS A 292 -15.17 -3.27 7.46
N GLY A 293 -14.34 -4.07 8.15
CA GLY A 293 -14.03 -5.44 7.78
C GLY A 293 -13.11 -5.56 6.54
N TYR A 294 -12.31 -4.53 6.25
CA TYR A 294 -11.31 -4.63 5.19
C TYR A 294 -10.18 -5.59 5.57
N ASP A 295 -9.57 -6.17 4.56
CA ASP A 295 -8.33 -6.93 4.69
C ASP A 295 -7.17 -5.94 4.86
N VAL A 296 -6.84 -5.63 6.11
CA VAL A 296 -5.84 -4.63 6.50
C VAL A 296 -4.78 -5.22 7.41
N ASN A 297 -3.54 -4.83 7.21
CA ASN A 297 -2.43 -5.09 8.11
C ASN A 297 -1.59 -3.83 8.29
N TYR A 298 -0.77 -3.79 9.33
CA TYR A 298 0.04 -2.63 9.63
C TYR A 298 1.34 -2.99 10.36
N SER A 299 2.30 -2.07 10.28
CA SER A 299 3.53 -2.12 11.08
C SER A 299 3.77 -0.74 11.68
N TRP A 300 3.57 -0.63 12.99
CA TRP A 300 3.82 0.61 13.75
C TRP A 300 5.18 0.56 14.43
N GLY A 301 6.01 1.58 14.24
CA GLY A 301 7.35 1.64 14.79
C GLY A 301 7.68 2.97 15.45
N ILE A 302 8.97 3.26 15.52
CA ILE A 302 9.52 4.51 16.08
C ILE A 302 10.17 5.41 15.01
N GLY A 303 10.05 5.05 13.71
CA GLY A 303 10.65 5.78 12.59
C GLY A 303 10.14 7.21 12.48
N ARG A 304 10.87 8.01 11.71
CA ARG A 304 10.47 9.34 11.26
C ARG A 304 9.79 9.28 9.90
N HIS A 305 9.33 10.43 9.43
CA HIS A 305 8.80 10.55 8.07
C HIS A 305 9.86 10.19 7.03
N GLY A 306 9.62 9.12 6.26
CA GLY A 306 10.56 8.65 5.24
C GLY A 306 10.50 7.15 4.99
N GLN A 307 11.58 6.61 4.38
CA GLN A 307 11.64 5.21 3.97
C GLN A 307 12.53 4.33 4.86
N LYS A 308 13.13 4.88 5.93
CA LYS A 308 14.04 4.12 6.80
C LYS A 308 13.35 2.94 7.50
N MET A 309 12.13 3.13 7.98
CA MET A 309 11.36 2.04 8.54
C MET A 309 10.90 1.07 7.45
N LEU A 310 10.46 1.60 6.30
CA LEU A 310 9.99 0.81 5.17
C LEU A 310 11.04 -0.20 4.70
N GLN A 311 12.32 0.18 4.61
CA GLN A 311 13.38 -0.71 4.13
C GLN A 311 13.49 -2.03 4.93
N THR A 312 13.07 -2.01 6.19
CA THR A 312 13.10 -3.19 7.07
C THR A 312 11.89 -4.10 6.83
N VAL A 313 10.71 -3.52 6.56
CA VAL A 313 9.44 -4.26 6.51
C VAL A 313 8.92 -4.48 5.09
N PHE A 314 9.53 -3.86 4.09
CA PHE A 314 9.06 -3.89 2.70
C PHE A 314 8.91 -5.31 2.12
N PRO A 315 9.85 -6.26 2.33
CA PRO A 315 9.64 -7.63 1.86
C PRO A 315 8.41 -8.29 2.49
N GLU A 316 8.18 -8.09 3.79
CA GLU A 316 7.00 -8.64 4.47
C GLU A 316 5.69 -8.02 4.00
N MET A 317 5.70 -6.73 3.66
CA MET A 317 4.53 -6.09 3.05
C MET A 317 4.18 -6.74 1.72
N LEU A 318 5.17 -7.02 0.87
CA LEU A 318 4.93 -7.69 -0.40
C LEU A 318 4.41 -9.12 -0.19
N ARG A 319 5.04 -9.92 0.69
CA ARG A 319 4.55 -11.28 1.04
C ARG A 319 3.08 -11.23 1.49
N TRP A 320 2.78 -10.32 2.37
CA TRP A 320 1.41 -10.22 2.91
C TRP A 320 0.39 -9.76 1.87
N LEU A 321 0.72 -8.76 1.06
CA LEU A 321 -0.17 -8.28 0.00
C LEU A 321 -0.46 -9.36 -1.04
N TRP A 322 0.52 -10.21 -1.34
CA TRP A 322 0.44 -11.25 -2.37
C TRP A 322 0.28 -12.67 -1.82
N ARG A 323 -0.07 -12.82 -0.53
CA ARG A 323 -0.17 -14.11 0.17
C ARG A 323 -1.17 -15.11 -0.42
N ASP A 324 -2.15 -14.63 -1.21
CA ASP A 324 -3.10 -15.49 -1.91
C ASP A 324 -2.64 -15.87 -3.32
N HIS A 325 -1.46 -15.40 -3.70
CA HIS A 325 -0.85 -15.89 -4.93
C HIS A 325 -0.62 -17.37 -4.75
N GLY A 326 -1.39 -18.15 -5.54
CA GLY A 326 -1.55 -19.54 -5.33
C GLY A 326 -0.24 -20.24 -5.04
N VAL A 327 -0.09 -20.70 -3.83
CA VAL A 327 0.72 -21.87 -3.59
C VAL A 327 0.19 -22.88 -4.58
N SER A 328 1.03 -23.31 -5.54
CA SER A 328 0.64 -24.37 -6.47
C SER A 328 0.00 -25.48 -5.65
N THR A 329 -1.24 -25.83 -5.96
CA THR A 329 -1.91 -26.98 -5.36
C THR A 329 -1.44 -28.27 -6.00
N ASP A 330 -0.51 -28.21 -6.96
CA ASP A 330 0.13 -29.38 -7.53
C ASP A 330 1.07 -30.00 -6.48
N PRO A 331 0.75 -31.21 -5.96
CA PRO A 331 1.60 -31.87 -4.98
C PRO A 331 3.00 -32.21 -5.52
N HIS A 332 3.21 -32.06 -6.83
CA HIS A 332 4.48 -32.28 -7.50
C HIS A 332 5.27 -30.97 -7.72
N ASP A 333 4.67 -29.80 -7.46
CA ASP A 333 5.35 -28.51 -7.56
C ASP A 333 6.13 -28.24 -6.26
N THR A 334 7.13 -29.05 -6.00
CA THR A 334 8.05 -28.87 -4.88
C THR A 334 9.20 -27.97 -5.31
N VAL A 335 9.72 -27.16 -4.38
CA VAL A 335 10.91 -26.29 -4.59
C VAL A 335 12.08 -27.12 -5.13
N GLU A 336 12.19 -28.41 -4.75
CA GLU A 336 13.22 -29.33 -5.22
C GLU A 336 13.10 -29.67 -6.71
N GLN A 337 11.89 -29.77 -7.25
CA GLN A 337 11.69 -30.05 -8.68
C GLN A 337 12.09 -28.86 -9.56
N SER A 338 11.86 -27.63 -9.10
CA SER A 338 12.25 -26.43 -9.83
C SER A 338 13.77 -26.23 -9.88
N VAL A 339 14.48 -26.62 -8.83
CA VAL A 339 15.96 -26.62 -8.80
C VAL A 339 16.54 -27.69 -9.73
N ASN A 340 15.85 -28.83 -9.91
CA ASN A 340 16.30 -29.92 -10.74
C ASN A 340 15.90 -29.77 -12.23
N ALA A 341 14.81 -29.06 -12.54
CA ALA A 341 14.40 -28.77 -13.91
C ALA A 341 15.44 -27.93 -14.69
N GLY A 342 16.22 -27.08 -13.98
CA GLY A 342 17.33 -26.32 -14.56
C GLY A 342 18.61 -27.15 -14.82
N LYS A 343 18.70 -28.37 -14.31
CA LYS A 343 19.90 -29.23 -14.44
C LYS A 343 19.80 -30.29 -15.53
N THR A 344 18.62 -30.51 -16.10
CA THR A 344 18.41 -31.56 -17.13
C THR A 344 18.62 -31.09 -18.58
N ASN A 345 19.02 -29.83 -18.80
CA ASN A 345 19.33 -29.25 -20.12
C ASN A 345 20.78 -28.77 -20.25
N GLN A 346 21.75 -29.50 -19.67
CA GLN A 346 23.18 -29.34 -19.97
C GLN A 346 23.71 -30.61 -20.60
#